data_4324554f56d1a6e98e599fab809c4974
#
_entry.id   4324554f56d1a6e98e599fab809c4974
#
_cell.length_a   1.000
_cell.length_b   1.000
_cell.length_c   1.000
_cell.angle_alpha   90.00
_cell.angle_beta   90.00
_cell.angle_gamma   90.00
#
_symmetry.space_group_name_H-M   'P 1'
#
loop_
_entity.id
_entity.type
_entity.pdbx_description
1 polymer ?
#
loop_
_entity_poly.entity_id
_entity_poly.type
_entity_poly.pdbx_seq_one_letter_code
_entity_poly.pdbx_strand_id
1 'polypeptide(L)'
;VGVIVQLEEGIDRSAALASVNEAVAASFPGVQVRVEREYANALDGFALSAPAGSLEEIRGVAGVKAAFLEREGHVSDAAAVDAEGGTRASQIEGQDPANLSAQLMMRTDQVTQKGEGKVVAIIDTGVDMTHQAFTPALTATPALSEDRVDELKAQLGEGKTGVYVNEKFPFAYDYADGDNDASPREGGSGFHGTHVAGIAAGNADKIVGTAPDAQIIVGKVTRTEDDALLDSALLAALDDMLILHPDVINLSLGWTAGMDNGLFAFKGVGGVGIRRSGGGSVGGSFGG
;
A
#
# COMPACT_ATOMS: atom_id res chain seq x y z
N VAL A 1 -9.07 -12.27 17.05
CA VAL A 1 -8.90 -10.91 16.54
C VAL A 1 -7.48 -10.71 16.05
N GLY A 2 -7.29 -9.85 15.07
CA GLY A 2 -5.98 -9.40 14.62
C GLY A 2 -5.35 -8.45 15.65
N VAL A 3 -4.06 -8.65 15.94
CA VAL A 3 -3.26 -7.79 16.82
C VAL A 3 -1.93 -7.48 16.13
N ILE A 4 -1.62 -6.21 15.97
CA ILE A 4 -0.32 -5.76 15.48
C ILE A 4 0.57 -5.48 16.67
N VAL A 5 1.73 -6.14 16.73
CA VAL A 5 2.72 -6.03 17.79
C VAL A 5 3.98 -5.38 17.25
N GLN A 6 4.39 -4.28 17.85
CA GLN A 6 5.68 -3.64 17.61
C GLN A 6 6.65 -4.03 18.74
N LEU A 7 7.83 -4.46 18.37
CA LEU A 7 8.91 -4.78 19.31
C LEU A 7 9.84 -3.58 19.53
N GLU A 8 10.54 -3.60 20.64
CA GLU A 8 11.66 -2.69 20.87
C GLU A 8 12.86 -3.08 20.01
N GLU A 9 13.74 -2.13 19.75
CA GLU A 9 14.90 -2.34 18.91
C GLU A 9 15.86 -3.39 19.51
N GLY A 10 16.28 -4.34 18.67
CA GLY A 10 17.25 -5.37 19.07
C GLY A 10 16.68 -6.56 19.84
N ILE A 11 15.36 -6.65 19.97
CA ILE A 11 14.69 -7.80 20.57
C ILE A 11 14.70 -8.98 19.59
N ASP A 12 15.04 -10.17 20.10
CA ASP A 12 14.89 -11.41 19.34
C ASP A 12 13.40 -11.72 19.14
N ARG A 13 12.96 -11.80 17.87
CA ARG A 13 11.55 -11.99 17.52
C ARG A 13 11.01 -13.32 17.99
N SER A 14 11.80 -14.40 17.89
CA SER A 14 11.37 -15.72 18.28
C SER A 14 11.16 -15.80 19.79
N ALA A 15 12.08 -15.20 20.57
CA ALA A 15 11.95 -15.11 22.03
C ALA A 15 10.74 -14.24 22.43
N ALA A 16 10.53 -13.11 21.76
CA ALA A 16 9.37 -12.24 22.00
C ALA A 16 8.06 -12.98 21.71
N LEU A 17 7.98 -13.69 20.59
CA LEU A 17 6.79 -14.48 20.22
C LEU A 17 6.51 -15.58 21.26
N ALA A 18 7.55 -16.28 21.74
CA ALA A 18 7.40 -17.28 22.80
C ALA A 18 6.84 -16.65 24.08
N SER A 19 7.36 -15.49 24.49
CA SER A 19 6.88 -14.76 25.68
C SER A 19 5.43 -14.26 25.49
N VAL A 20 5.06 -13.81 24.30
CA VAL A 20 3.67 -13.44 23.98
C VAL A 20 2.74 -14.66 24.10
N ASN A 21 3.16 -15.83 23.57
CA ASN A 21 2.39 -17.06 23.71
C ASN A 21 2.21 -17.47 25.18
N GLU A 22 3.24 -17.36 26.01
CA GLU A 22 3.16 -17.66 27.44
C GLU A 22 2.20 -16.71 28.15
N ALA A 23 2.30 -15.40 27.89
CA ALA A 23 1.43 -14.40 28.50
C ALA A 23 -0.05 -14.61 28.12
N VAL A 24 -0.32 -14.90 26.84
CA VAL A 24 -1.68 -15.19 26.38
C VAL A 24 -2.19 -16.50 26.97
N ALA A 25 -1.39 -17.56 26.98
CA ALA A 25 -1.78 -18.87 27.53
C ALA A 25 -2.09 -18.85 29.02
N ALA A 26 -1.48 -17.93 29.77
CA ALA A 26 -1.76 -17.75 31.19
C ALA A 26 -3.21 -17.33 31.47
N SER A 27 -3.78 -16.46 30.63
CA SER A 27 -5.17 -15.99 30.74
C SER A 27 -6.14 -16.79 29.86
N PHE A 28 -5.64 -17.44 28.81
CA PHE A 28 -6.42 -18.21 27.81
C PHE A 28 -5.84 -19.61 27.65
N PRO A 29 -6.03 -20.54 28.64
CA PRO A 29 -5.41 -21.86 28.61
C PRO A 29 -5.73 -22.67 27.37
N GLY A 30 -4.70 -23.25 26.74
CA GLY A 30 -4.84 -24.07 25.52
C GLY A 30 -4.95 -23.29 24.20
N VAL A 31 -4.85 -21.97 24.25
CA VAL A 31 -4.79 -21.11 23.07
C VAL A 31 -3.34 -20.73 22.78
N GLN A 32 -2.99 -20.75 21.51
CA GLN A 32 -1.74 -20.20 20.99
C GLN A 32 -2.05 -19.06 20.03
N VAL A 33 -1.24 -18.02 20.04
CA VAL A 33 -1.32 -16.99 19.01
C VAL A 33 -0.77 -17.55 17.68
N ARG A 34 -1.35 -17.11 16.58
CA ARG A 34 -0.87 -17.46 15.26
C ARG A 34 -0.26 -16.22 14.60
N VAL A 35 0.97 -16.35 14.11
CA VAL A 35 1.61 -15.31 13.32
C VAL A 35 0.96 -15.31 11.94
N GLU A 36 0.39 -14.17 11.56
CA GLU A 36 -0.18 -13.93 10.24
C GLU A 36 0.85 -13.27 9.32
N ARG A 37 1.67 -12.36 9.90
CA ARG A 37 2.70 -11.62 9.17
C ARG A 37 3.85 -11.27 10.08
N GLU A 38 5.05 -11.17 9.49
CA GLU A 38 6.24 -10.64 10.13
C GLU A 38 6.67 -9.35 9.42
N TYR A 39 7.21 -8.41 10.18
CA TYR A 39 7.72 -7.13 9.69
C TYR A 39 9.16 -6.97 10.15
N ALA A 40 10.03 -6.43 9.28
CA ALA A 40 11.44 -6.30 9.56
C ALA A 40 12.02 -4.92 9.22
N ASN A 41 11.39 -4.20 8.31
CA ASN A 41 11.94 -2.99 7.71
C ASN A 41 11.15 -1.74 8.13
N ALA A 42 9.83 -1.71 7.92
CA ALA A 42 8.98 -0.59 8.31
C ALA A 42 8.78 -0.52 9.82
N LEU A 43 8.60 -1.66 10.45
CA LEU A 43 8.62 -1.84 11.90
C LEU A 43 9.24 -3.19 12.24
N ASP A 44 9.65 -3.37 13.48
CA ASP A 44 10.08 -4.67 13.98
C ASP A 44 8.92 -5.30 14.76
N GLY A 45 8.38 -6.44 14.29
CA GLY A 45 7.21 -7.04 14.94
C GLY A 45 6.39 -8.00 14.10
N PHE A 46 5.11 -8.14 14.49
CA PHE A 46 4.19 -9.14 13.94
C PHE A 46 2.78 -8.58 13.77
N ALA A 47 2.02 -9.17 12.83
CA ALA A 47 0.57 -9.28 12.95
C ALA A 47 0.22 -10.68 13.45
N LEU A 48 -0.60 -10.75 14.48
CA LEU A 48 -0.98 -11.98 15.16
C LEU A 48 -2.50 -12.16 15.13
N SER A 49 -2.95 -13.41 14.99
CA SER A 49 -4.30 -13.79 15.39
C SER A 49 -4.26 -14.23 16.85
N ALA A 50 -5.04 -13.57 17.71
CA ALA A 50 -5.04 -13.77 19.14
C ALA A 50 -6.47 -13.76 19.72
N PRO A 51 -6.70 -14.30 20.94
CA PRO A 51 -8.01 -14.21 21.60
C PRO A 51 -8.48 -12.76 21.77
N ALA A 52 -9.77 -12.53 21.62
CA ALA A 52 -10.34 -11.25 22.01
C ALA A 52 -10.10 -11.01 23.53
N GLY A 53 -9.55 -9.85 23.87
CA GLY A 53 -9.23 -9.50 25.25
C GLY A 53 -7.79 -9.78 25.69
N SER A 54 -6.94 -10.41 24.84
CA SER A 54 -5.53 -10.67 25.17
C SER A 54 -4.58 -9.48 24.94
N LEU A 55 -5.11 -8.33 24.55
CA LEU A 55 -4.30 -7.19 24.16
C LEU A 55 -3.42 -6.65 25.31
N GLU A 56 -3.96 -6.61 26.51
CA GLU A 56 -3.23 -6.11 27.69
C GLU A 56 -2.14 -7.09 28.13
N GLU A 57 -2.37 -8.40 28.03
CA GLU A 57 -1.37 -9.42 28.26
C GLU A 57 -0.19 -9.27 27.27
N ILE A 58 -0.51 -9.06 26.00
CA ILE A 58 0.51 -8.85 24.96
C ILE A 58 1.30 -7.57 25.23
N ARG A 59 0.62 -6.47 25.59
CA ARG A 59 1.26 -5.20 25.95
C ARG A 59 2.19 -5.29 27.15
N GLY A 60 1.88 -6.19 28.09
CA GLY A 60 2.67 -6.42 29.30
C GLY A 60 3.96 -7.23 29.07
N VAL A 61 4.17 -7.81 27.89
CA VAL A 61 5.35 -8.63 27.59
C VAL A 61 6.59 -7.76 27.46
N ALA A 62 7.66 -8.13 28.14
CA ALA A 62 8.95 -7.45 28.03
C ALA A 62 9.48 -7.49 26.58
N GLY A 63 9.89 -6.34 26.07
CA GLY A 63 10.35 -6.18 24.67
C GLY A 63 9.23 -5.86 23.67
N VAL A 64 7.96 -5.89 24.09
CA VAL A 64 6.86 -5.32 23.32
C VAL A 64 6.82 -3.82 23.56
N LYS A 65 7.06 -3.05 22.51
CA LYS A 65 6.99 -1.59 22.54
C LYS A 65 5.56 -1.09 22.50
N ALA A 66 4.73 -1.74 21.69
CA ALA A 66 3.32 -1.41 21.53
C ALA A 66 2.55 -2.60 20.94
N ALA A 67 1.26 -2.71 21.28
CA ALA A 67 0.35 -3.65 20.63
C ALA A 67 -1.02 -2.99 20.42
N PHE A 68 -1.62 -3.25 19.26
CA PHE A 68 -2.87 -2.64 18.80
C PHE A 68 -3.77 -3.69 18.18
N LEU A 69 -5.08 -3.52 18.34
CA LEU A 69 -6.02 -4.30 17.56
C LEU A 69 -5.90 -3.89 16.08
N GLU A 70 -5.87 -4.88 15.22
CA GLU A 70 -5.98 -4.65 13.79
C GLU A 70 -7.32 -4.00 13.47
N ARG A 71 -7.29 -3.00 12.62
CA ARG A 71 -8.49 -2.33 12.14
C ARG A 71 -8.77 -2.75 10.72
N GLU A 72 -10.04 -2.89 10.45
CA GLU A 72 -10.55 -2.98 9.09
C GLU A 72 -11.10 -1.62 8.68
N GLY A 73 -10.73 -1.17 7.51
CA GLY A 73 -11.25 0.04 6.89
C GLY A 73 -11.90 -0.31 5.56
N HIS A 74 -12.52 0.68 4.95
CA HIS A 74 -12.96 0.60 3.57
C HIS A 74 -12.45 1.82 2.84
N VAL A 75 -12.03 1.63 1.60
CA VAL A 75 -11.74 2.76 0.72
C VAL A 75 -13.06 3.49 0.48
N SER A 76 -13.11 4.78 0.79
CA SER A 76 -14.35 5.53 0.63
C SER A 76 -14.73 5.57 -0.86
N ASP A 77 -15.99 5.25 -1.16
CA ASP A 77 -16.61 5.32 -2.49
C ASP A 77 -16.69 6.75 -3.06
N ALA A 78 -15.67 7.57 -2.85
CA ALA A 78 -15.60 8.88 -3.49
C ALA A 78 -15.69 8.78 -5.03
N ALA A 79 -15.36 7.61 -5.58
CA ALA A 79 -15.58 7.29 -7.00
C ALA A 79 -17.03 6.86 -7.31
N ALA A 80 -17.80 6.37 -6.33
CA ALA A 80 -19.20 5.97 -6.55
C ALA A 80 -20.15 7.16 -6.73
N VAL A 81 -19.77 8.34 -6.23
CA VAL A 81 -20.56 9.57 -6.45
C VAL A 81 -20.57 9.97 -7.92
N ASP A 82 -19.63 9.50 -8.72
CA ASP A 82 -19.55 9.80 -10.15
C ASP A 82 -20.23 8.76 -11.05
N ALA A 83 -20.73 7.65 -10.51
CA ALA A 83 -21.45 6.68 -11.33
C ALA A 83 -22.79 7.26 -11.88
N GLU A 84 -23.41 8.20 -11.19
CA GLU A 84 -24.52 8.99 -11.72
C GLU A 84 -24.07 10.32 -12.37
N GLY A 85 -22.89 10.82 -12.04
CA GLY A 85 -22.28 12.03 -12.63
C GLY A 85 -21.43 11.75 -13.88
N GLY A 86 -21.12 10.49 -14.16
CA GLY A 86 -20.30 10.07 -15.31
C GLY A 86 -20.85 10.47 -16.69
N THR A 87 -22.09 10.94 -16.75
CA THR A 87 -22.66 11.56 -17.93
C THR A 87 -22.11 12.95 -18.27
N ARG A 88 -21.40 13.61 -17.33
CA ARG A 88 -20.84 14.95 -17.60
C ARG A 88 -19.47 14.89 -18.29
N ALA A 89 -18.61 13.94 -17.91
CA ALA A 89 -17.30 13.78 -18.55
C ALA A 89 -17.40 13.16 -19.95
N SER A 90 -18.40 12.29 -20.19
CA SER A 90 -18.65 11.67 -21.50
C SER A 90 -19.36 12.57 -22.51
N GLN A 91 -19.87 13.74 -22.11
CA GLN A 91 -20.58 14.67 -22.99
C GLN A 91 -19.70 15.76 -23.59
N ILE A 92 -18.40 15.76 -23.30
CA ILE A 92 -17.49 16.76 -23.86
C ILE A 92 -16.73 16.09 -25.03
N GLU A 93 -17.45 15.86 -26.13
CA GLU A 93 -16.82 15.47 -27.39
C GLU A 93 -15.76 16.51 -27.81
N GLY A 94 -14.54 16.05 -27.98
CA GLY A 94 -13.44 16.85 -28.51
C GLY A 94 -12.55 17.51 -27.46
N GLN A 95 -12.61 17.10 -26.20
CA GLN A 95 -11.70 17.60 -25.18
C GLN A 95 -10.53 16.65 -24.88
N ASP A 96 -9.48 17.27 -24.48
CA ASP A 96 -8.22 16.84 -23.93
C ASP A 96 -8.32 15.70 -22.90
N PRO A 97 -7.22 15.04 -22.53
CA PRO A 97 -7.20 13.93 -21.58
C PRO A 97 -8.06 14.17 -20.32
N ALA A 98 -8.74 13.15 -19.85
CA ALA A 98 -9.72 13.23 -18.74
C ALA A 98 -9.17 13.86 -17.45
N ASN A 99 -7.86 13.83 -17.24
CA ASN A 99 -7.16 14.44 -16.11
C ASN A 99 -6.48 15.78 -16.42
N LEU A 100 -6.64 16.34 -17.64
CA LEU A 100 -5.96 17.56 -18.05
C LEU A 100 -6.33 18.76 -17.16
N SER A 101 -7.58 18.86 -16.72
CA SER A 101 -8.00 19.97 -15.85
C SER A 101 -7.23 19.98 -14.52
N ALA A 102 -6.99 18.81 -13.91
CA ALA A 102 -6.20 18.70 -12.69
C ALA A 102 -4.72 19.04 -12.96
N GLN A 103 -4.17 18.60 -14.10
CA GLN A 103 -2.81 18.93 -14.51
C GLN A 103 -2.62 20.42 -14.74
N LEU A 104 -3.58 21.09 -15.41
CA LEU A 104 -3.57 22.54 -15.60
C LEU A 104 -3.62 23.31 -14.28
N MET A 105 -4.48 22.89 -13.35
CA MET A 105 -4.56 23.49 -12.02
C MET A 105 -3.25 23.36 -11.24
N MET A 106 -2.61 22.20 -11.32
CA MET A 106 -1.32 21.92 -10.65
C MET A 106 -0.12 22.38 -11.47
N ARG A 107 -0.33 22.83 -12.71
CA ARG A 107 0.70 23.25 -13.66
C ARG A 107 1.70 22.13 -14.02
N THR A 108 1.31 20.88 -13.89
CA THR A 108 2.14 19.72 -14.25
C THR A 108 2.24 19.53 -15.75
N ASP A 109 1.32 20.12 -16.51
CA ASP A 109 1.39 20.24 -17.97
C ASP A 109 2.66 20.96 -18.47
N GLN A 110 3.22 21.85 -17.61
CA GLN A 110 4.43 22.63 -17.91
C GLN A 110 5.73 21.92 -17.48
N VAL A 111 5.62 20.77 -16.80
CA VAL A 111 6.78 19.97 -16.38
C VAL A 111 7.25 19.13 -17.56
N THR A 112 8.54 19.25 -17.88
CA THR A 112 9.16 18.51 -19.00
C THR A 112 9.55 17.09 -18.62
N GLN A 113 9.82 16.83 -17.33
CA GLN A 113 10.11 15.51 -16.79
C GLN A 113 8.84 14.65 -16.77
N LYS A 114 8.90 13.48 -17.36
CA LYS A 114 7.76 12.57 -17.50
C LYS A 114 7.89 11.30 -16.62
N GLY A 115 8.86 11.26 -15.74
CA GLY A 115 9.09 10.16 -14.81
C GLY A 115 10.01 9.07 -15.38
N GLU A 116 10.81 9.39 -16.37
CA GLU A 116 11.78 8.49 -16.99
C GLU A 116 12.75 7.93 -15.95
N GLY A 117 12.85 6.60 -15.87
CA GLY A 117 13.69 5.90 -14.90
C GLY A 117 13.22 6.08 -13.45
N LYS A 118 11.95 6.44 -13.22
CA LYS A 118 11.32 6.56 -11.90
C LYS A 118 10.32 5.46 -11.65
N VAL A 119 10.11 5.14 -10.38
CA VAL A 119 9.20 4.10 -9.91
C VAL A 119 8.21 4.70 -8.91
N VAL A 120 6.93 4.54 -9.17
CA VAL A 120 5.84 4.93 -8.28
C VAL A 120 5.18 3.68 -7.72
N ALA A 121 5.14 3.52 -6.41
CA ALA A 121 4.34 2.47 -5.79
C ALA A 121 2.91 2.98 -5.57
N ILE A 122 1.94 2.21 -6.01
CA ILE A 122 0.51 2.42 -5.78
C ILE A 122 0.07 1.33 -4.79
N ILE A 123 -0.15 1.72 -3.54
CA ILE A 123 -0.66 0.82 -2.50
C ILE A 123 -2.14 1.17 -2.32
N ASP A 124 -3.02 0.31 -2.83
CA ASP A 124 -4.43 0.63 -3.03
C ASP A 124 -5.30 -0.65 -3.14
N THR A 125 -6.46 -0.56 -3.78
CA THR A 125 -7.43 -1.66 -4.00
C THR A 125 -7.06 -2.64 -5.11
N GLY A 126 -5.84 -2.58 -5.64
CA GLY A 126 -5.39 -3.29 -6.83
C GLY A 126 -5.48 -2.44 -8.09
N VAL A 127 -4.86 -2.92 -9.17
CA VAL A 127 -4.79 -2.20 -10.45
C VAL A 127 -5.11 -3.15 -11.61
N ASP A 128 -6.03 -2.76 -12.47
CA ASP A 128 -6.17 -3.40 -13.79
C ASP A 128 -4.98 -3.01 -14.67
N MET A 129 -3.94 -3.83 -14.60
CA MET A 129 -2.69 -3.63 -15.34
C MET A 129 -2.84 -3.84 -16.85
N THR A 130 -4.01 -4.33 -17.30
CA THR A 130 -4.35 -4.50 -18.73
C THR A 130 -5.15 -3.32 -19.27
N HIS A 131 -5.54 -2.38 -18.40
CA HIS A 131 -6.33 -1.22 -18.79
C HIS A 131 -5.64 -0.40 -19.88
N GLN A 132 -6.43 0.14 -20.82
CA GLN A 132 -5.92 0.91 -21.96
C GLN A 132 -5.03 2.09 -21.56
N ALA A 133 -5.14 2.61 -20.35
CA ALA A 133 -4.31 3.69 -19.82
C ALA A 133 -2.82 3.33 -19.73
N PHE A 134 -2.47 2.05 -19.77
CA PHE A 134 -1.11 1.53 -19.54
C PHE A 134 -0.55 0.72 -20.72
N THR A 135 -1.26 0.70 -21.85
CA THR A 135 -0.88 -0.13 -23.00
C THR A 135 0.34 0.37 -23.80
N PRO A 136 0.63 1.67 -23.90
CA PRO A 136 1.84 2.10 -24.58
C PRO A 136 3.10 1.67 -23.80
N ALA A 137 4.13 1.27 -24.55
CA ALA A 137 5.45 0.97 -23.97
C ALA A 137 6.06 2.22 -23.34
N LEU A 138 6.93 2.03 -22.34
CA LEU A 138 7.74 3.11 -21.80
C LEU A 138 8.69 3.66 -22.85
N THR A 139 8.94 4.97 -22.83
CA THR A 139 9.86 5.62 -23.78
C THR A 139 11.30 5.60 -23.29
N ALA A 140 11.51 5.38 -21.99
CA ALA A 140 12.81 5.34 -21.35
C ALA A 140 13.17 3.93 -20.88
N THR A 141 14.45 3.71 -20.60
CA THR A 141 14.95 2.47 -20.00
C THR A 141 14.32 2.29 -18.61
N PRO A 142 13.71 1.12 -18.33
CA PRO A 142 13.14 0.82 -17.03
C PRO A 142 14.19 0.89 -15.91
N ALA A 143 13.83 1.46 -14.77
CA ALA A 143 14.67 1.45 -13.56
C ALA A 143 14.74 0.05 -12.93
N LEU A 144 13.61 -0.68 -12.98
CA LEU A 144 13.45 -2.04 -12.51
C LEU A 144 13.24 -2.97 -13.71
N SER A 145 14.30 -3.70 -14.10
CA SER A 145 14.22 -4.83 -15.03
C SER A 145 13.69 -6.07 -14.32
N GLU A 146 13.28 -7.09 -15.06
CA GLU A 146 12.86 -8.39 -14.52
C GLU A 146 13.96 -9.01 -13.64
N ASP A 147 15.20 -9.05 -14.12
CA ASP A 147 16.33 -9.57 -13.35
C ASP A 147 16.52 -8.80 -12.03
N ARG A 148 16.40 -7.48 -12.08
CA ARG A 148 16.53 -6.64 -10.87
C ARG A 148 15.41 -6.89 -9.88
N VAL A 149 14.20 -7.08 -10.35
CA VAL A 149 13.06 -7.42 -9.50
C VAL A 149 13.25 -8.79 -8.84
N ASP A 150 13.77 -9.79 -9.58
CA ASP A 150 14.03 -11.11 -9.01
C ASP A 150 15.12 -11.07 -7.93
N GLU A 151 16.17 -10.25 -8.10
CA GLU A 151 17.16 -10.01 -7.04
C GLU A 151 16.55 -9.39 -5.77
N LEU A 152 15.61 -8.45 -5.93
CA LEU A 152 14.94 -7.80 -4.81
C LEU A 152 13.95 -8.75 -4.14
N LYS A 153 13.19 -9.53 -4.91
CA LYS A 153 12.25 -10.54 -4.40
C LYS A 153 12.93 -11.56 -3.50
N ALA A 154 14.18 -11.92 -3.78
CA ALA A 154 14.94 -12.83 -2.93
C ALA A 154 15.19 -12.28 -1.50
N GLN A 155 14.97 -10.98 -1.27
CA GLN A 155 15.12 -10.31 0.03
C GLN A 155 13.78 -10.10 0.73
N LEU A 156 12.65 -10.33 0.05
CA LEU A 156 11.32 -10.27 0.65
C LEU A 156 11.12 -11.46 1.59
N GLY A 157 10.24 -11.34 2.57
CA GLY A 157 9.94 -12.40 3.53
C GLY A 157 9.43 -13.68 2.86
N GLU A 158 9.53 -14.79 3.57
CA GLU A 158 9.07 -16.11 3.11
C GLU A 158 7.60 -16.06 2.65
N GLY A 159 7.32 -16.70 1.52
CA GLY A 159 5.98 -16.78 0.91
C GLY A 159 5.60 -15.54 0.10
N LYS A 160 6.38 -14.48 0.11
CA LYS A 160 6.12 -13.29 -0.71
C LYS A 160 6.87 -13.44 -2.03
N THR A 161 6.14 -13.70 -3.08
CA THR A 161 6.75 -13.91 -4.39
C THR A 161 6.62 -12.70 -5.29
N GLY A 162 5.48 -12.02 -5.30
CA GLY A 162 5.17 -10.96 -6.25
C GLY A 162 5.38 -11.38 -7.71
N VAL A 163 4.85 -10.66 -8.64
CA VAL A 163 4.95 -10.97 -10.06
C VAL A 163 5.51 -9.79 -10.83
N TYR A 164 6.46 -10.07 -11.74
CA TYR A 164 6.83 -9.15 -12.81
C TYR A 164 5.81 -9.31 -13.94
N VAL A 165 5.07 -8.26 -14.25
CA VAL A 165 4.04 -8.30 -15.31
C VAL A 165 4.61 -7.84 -16.64
N ASN A 166 5.24 -6.67 -16.64
CA ASN A 166 5.91 -6.06 -17.80
C ASN A 166 6.77 -4.87 -17.34
N GLU A 167 7.40 -4.18 -18.29
CA GLU A 167 8.24 -3.01 -18.00
C GLU A 167 7.48 -1.88 -17.28
N LYS A 168 6.19 -1.68 -17.55
CA LYS A 168 5.37 -0.68 -16.88
C LYS A 168 5.01 -1.08 -15.46
N PHE A 169 4.78 -2.37 -15.23
CA PHE A 169 4.43 -2.98 -13.95
C PHE A 169 5.49 -4.01 -13.55
N PRO A 170 6.66 -3.57 -13.05
CA PRO A 170 7.75 -4.47 -12.71
C PRO A 170 7.48 -5.34 -11.49
N PHE A 171 6.51 -4.95 -10.62
CA PHE A 171 6.15 -5.75 -9.46
C PHE A 171 4.67 -5.53 -9.10
N ALA A 172 3.99 -6.62 -8.80
CA ALA A 172 2.63 -6.62 -8.27
C ALA A 172 2.46 -7.75 -7.24
N TYR A 173 1.76 -7.45 -6.14
CA TYR A 173 1.44 -8.43 -5.10
C TYR A 173 0.17 -8.03 -4.35
N ASP A 174 -0.66 -9.02 -4.01
CA ASP A 174 -1.81 -8.86 -3.12
C ASP A 174 -1.41 -9.14 -1.68
N TYR A 175 -1.25 -8.09 -0.90
CA TYR A 175 -0.89 -8.18 0.52
C TYR A 175 -2.08 -8.55 1.41
N ALA A 176 -3.31 -8.34 0.96
CA ALA A 176 -4.49 -8.68 1.75
C ALA A 176 -4.78 -10.18 1.69
N ASP A 177 -4.82 -10.75 0.49
CA ASP A 177 -5.13 -12.17 0.29
C ASP A 177 -3.86 -13.05 0.27
N GLY A 178 -2.67 -12.45 0.14
CA GLY A 178 -1.38 -13.13 0.23
C GLY A 178 -0.99 -13.91 -1.03
N ASP A 179 -1.34 -13.37 -2.20
CA ASP A 179 -1.07 -14.00 -3.49
C ASP A 179 -0.56 -13.01 -4.55
N ASN A 180 -0.43 -13.47 -5.80
CA ASN A 180 0.10 -12.68 -6.91
C ASN A 180 -0.99 -11.99 -7.75
N ASP A 181 -2.27 -12.09 -7.37
CA ASP A 181 -3.37 -11.46 -8.09
C ASP A 181 -3.70 -10.08 -7.52
N ALA A 182 -2.91 -9.09 -7.90
CA ALA A 182 -3.15 -7.70 -7.52
C ALA A 182 -4.18 -6.98 -8.42
N SER A 183 -5.03 -7.73 -9.12
CA SER A 183 -6.15 -7.18 -9.90
C SER A 183 -7.20 -6.57 -8.98
N PRO A 184 -7.92 -5.52 -9.44
CA PRO A 184 -8.99 -4.94 -8.66
C PRO A 184 -10.18 -5.91 -8.55
N ARG A 185 -10.90 -5.85 -7.43
CA ARG A 185 -12.18 -6.53 -7.29
C ARG A 185 -13.20 -5.95 -8.29
N GLU A 186 -14.08 -6.80 -8.82
CA GLU A 186 -15.18 -6.33 -9.64
C GLU A 186 -16.25 -5.62 -8.80
N GLY A 187 -16.59 -4.40 -9.19
CA GLY A 187 -17.60 -3.56 -8.52
C GLY A 187 -17.08 -2.82 -7.29
N GLY A 188 -17.95 -2.09 -6.63
CA GLY A 188 -17.61 -1.31 -5.43
C GLY A 188 -16.47 -0.33 -5.66
N SER A 189 -15.57 -0.25 -4.69
CA SER A 189 -14.36 0.58 -4.74
C SER A 189 -13.18 -0.09 -5.48
N GLY A 190 -13.37 -1.29 -6.04
CA GLY A 190 -12.27 -2.08 -6.62
C GLY A 190 -11.45 -1.35 -7.68
N PHE A 191 -12.07 -0.52 -8.51
CA PHE A 191 -11.36 0.24 -9.56
C PHE A 191 -10.61 1.49 -9.06
N HIS A 192 -10.66 1.81 -7.76
CA HIS A 192 -10.03 3.01 -7.20
C HIS A 192 -8.52 3.03 -7.47
N GLY A 193 -7.81 1.94 -7.20
CA GLY A 193 -6.36 1.85 -7.45
C GLY A 193 -5.99 1.98 -8.92
N THR A 194 -6.81 1.45 -9.85
CA THR A 194 -6.62 1.64 -11.30
C THR A 194 -6.73 3.12 -11.68
N HIS A 195 -7.71 3.82 -11.14
CA HIS A 195 -7.90 5.26 -11.35
C HIS A 195 -6.71 6.07 -10.80
N VAL A 196 -6.29 5.78 -9.57
CA VAL A 196 -5.12 6.40 -8.94
C VAL A 196 -3.86 6.19 -9.77
N ALA A 197 -3.59 4.95 -10.21
CA ALA A 197 -2.46 4.61 -11.06
C ALA A 197 -2.50 5.37 -12.40
N GLY A 198 -3.68 5.51 -13.00
CA GLY A 198 -3.88 6.29 -14.23
C GLY A 198 -3.56 7.77 -14.07
N ILE A 199 -3.98 8.38 -12.96
CA ILE A 199 -3.65 9.79 -12.64
C ILE A 199 -2.15 9.95 -12.40
N ALA A 200 -1.52 9.01 -11.72
CA ALA A 200 -0.09 9.06 -11.43
C ALA A 200 0.77 8.86 -12.69
N ALA A 201 0.50 7.79 -13.45
CA ALA A 201 1.42 7.32 -14.47
C ALA A 201 0.75 6.67 -15.70
N GLY A 202 -0.52 6.96 -16.00
CA GLY A 202 -1.14 6.59 -17.27
C GLY A 202 -0.35 7.17 -18.44
N ASN A 203 -0.19 6.42 -19.53
CA ASN A 203 0.62 6.85 -20.68
C ASN A 203 -0.08 6.69 -22.05
N ALA A 204 -1.41 6.57 -22.04
CA ALA A 204 -2.21 6.54 -23.27
C ALA A 204 -2.68 7.95 -23.68
N ASP A 205 -2.95 8.14 -24.97
CA ASP A 205 -3.31 9.44 -25.56
C ASP A 205 -4.44 10.18 -24.83
N LYS A 206 -5.42 9.45 -24.29
CA LYS A 206 -6.58 10.03 -23.59
C LYS A 206 -6.47 10.01 -22.07
N ILE A 207 -5.48 9.33 -21.51
CA ILE A 207 -5.25 9.19 -20.08
C ILE A 207 -3.76 9.36 -19.83
N VAL A 208 -3.33 10.62 -19.73
CA VAL A 208 -1.94 10.97 -19.48
C VAL A 208 -1.78 11.32 -18.03
N GLY A 209 -1.02 10.52 -17.29
CA GLY A 209 -0.69 10.76 -15.91
C GLY A 209 0.32 11.90 -15.73
N THR A 210 0.61 12.24 -14.48
CA THR A 210 1.62 13.26 -14.14
C THR A 210 3.03 12.80 -14.51
N ALA A 211 3.30 11.49 -14.42
CA ALA A 211 4.58 10.84 -14.73
C ALA A 211 4.38 9.63 -15.67
N PRO A 212 3.98 9.85 -16.93
CA PRO A 212 3.56 8.78 -17.84
C PRO A 212 4.67 7.76 -18.16
N ASP A 213 5.94 8.14 -18.07
CA ASP A 213 7.08 7.26 -18.31
C ASP A 213 7.64 6.60 -17.02
N ALA A 214 6.99 6.82 -15.87
CA ALA A 214 7.34 6.09 -14.65
C ALA A 214 6.82 4.65 -14.68
N GLN A 215 7.56 3.74 -14.04
CA GLN A 215 7.09 2.40 -13.72
C GLN A 215 6.15 2.43 -12.52
N ILE A 216 5.28 1.43 -12.41
CA ILE A 216 4.31 1.31 -11.32
C ILE A 216 4.51 -0.01 -10.58
N ILE A 217 4.83 0.05 -9.29
CA ILE A 217 4.71 -1.09 -8.37
C ILE A 217 3.28 -1.11 -7.82
N VAL A 218 2.63 -2.26 -7.83
CA VAL A 218 1.28 -2.45 -7.33
C VAL A 218 1.31 -3.26 -6.03
N GLY A 219 0.80 -2.65 -4.95
CA GLY A 219 0.53 -3.33 -3.69
C GLY A 219 -0.97 -3.29 -3.40
N LYS A 220 -1.67 -4.41 -3.57
CA LYS A 220 -3.08 -4.50 -3.19
C LYS A 220 -3.18 -4.78 -1.70
N VAL A 221 -3.99 -3.99 -0.98
CA VAL A 221 -4.13 -4.06 0.48
C VAL A 221 -5.58 -4.20 0.94
N THR A 222 -6.49 -4.44 0.00
CA THR A 222 -7.90 -4.74 0.30
C THR A 222 -8.23 -6.17 -0.09
N ARG A 223 -9.00 -6.85 0.77
CA ARG A 223 -9.47 -8.22 0.49
C ARG A 223 -10.37 -8.26 -0.74
N THR A 224 -10.18 -9.28 -1.57
CA THR A 224 -11.02 -9.50 -2.75
C THR A 224 -12.47 -9.81 -2.38
N GLU A 225 -12.72 -10.45 -1.23
CA GLU A 225 -14.06 -10.86 -0.81
C GLU A 225 -14.99 -9.67 -0.51
N ASP A 226 -14.51 -8.66 0.22
CA ASP A 226 -15.38 -7.63 0.81
C ASP A 226 -14.82 -6.19 0.72
N ASP A 227 -13.71 -5.96 0.01
CA ASP A 227 -12.99 -4.67 -0.07
C ASP A 227 -12.45 -4.15 1.28
N ALA A 228 -12.35 -5.00 2.30
CA ALA A 228 -11.82 -4.56 3.57
C ALA A 228 -10.32 -4.23 3.45
N LEU A 229 -9.99 -3.01 3.83
CA LEU A 229 -8.62 -2.55 3.96
C LEU A 229 -8.05 -3.03 5.29
N LEU A 230 -6.94 -3.77 5.25
CA LEU A 230 -6.30 -4.33 6.43
C LEU A 230 -5.05 -3.53 6.83
N ASP A 231 -4.96 -3.11 8.09
CA ASP A 231 -3.75 -2.47 8.64
C ASP A 231 -2.51 -3.36 8.46
N SER A 232 -2.66 -4.68 8.67
CA SER A 232 -1.57 -5.65 8.52
C SER A 232 -1.07 -5.78 7.08
N ALA A 233 -1.97 -5.73 6.11
CA ALA A 233 -1.62 -5.76 4.70
C ALA A 233 -0.89 -4.48 4.26
N LEU A 234 -1.40 -3.32 4.72
CA LEU A 234 -0.75 -2.03 4.47
C LEU A 234 0.67 -1.98 5.04
N LEU A 235 0.86 -2.46 6.27
CA LEU A 235 2.19 -2.52 6.89
C LEU A 235 3.13 -3.46 6.14
N ALA A 236 2.65 -4.62 5.69
CA ALA A 236 3.44 -5.56 4.90
C ALA A 236 3.84 -4.97 3.54
N ALA A 237 2.94 -4.25 2.88
CA ALA A 237 3.26 -3.54 1.65
C ALA A 237 4.35 -2.48 1.88
N LEU A 238 4.22 -1.67 2.93
CA LEU A 238 5.23 -0.66 3.27
C LEU A 238 6.58 -1.28 3.66
N ASP A 239 6.56 -2.43 4.35
CA ASP A 239 7.78 -3.18 4.71
C ASP A 239 8.56 -3.60 3.46
N ASP A 240 7.87 -4.12 2.45
CA ASP A 240 8.46 -4.54 1.19
C ASP A 240 8.90 -3.36 0.31
N MET A 241 8.21 -2.21 0.37
CA MET A 241 8.64 -1.00 -0.36
C MET A 241 10.03 -0.52 0.06
N LEU A 242 10.46 -0.79 1.30
CA LEU A 242 11.83 -0.48 1.76
C LEU A 242 12.90 -1.36 1.10
N ILE A 243 12.50 -2.50 0.53
CA ILE A 243 13.38 -3.40 -0.25
C ILE A 243 13.27 -3.07 -1.74
N LEU A 244 12.05 -2.83 -2.23
CA LEU A 244 11.79 -2.55 -3.65
C LEU A 244 12.24 -1.16 -4.08
N HIS A 245 12.43 -0.23 -3.13
CA HIS A 245 12.95 1.13 -3.33
C HIS A 245 12.25 1.96 -4.42
N PRO A 246 10.90 2.12 -4.38
CA PRO A 246 10.25 3.09 -5.26
C PRO A 246 10.71 4.51 -4.93
N ASP A 247 10.71 5.40 -5.93
CA ASP A 247 11.01 6.83 -5.73
C ASP A 247 9.88 7.54 -4.98
N VAL A 248 8.63 7.07 -5.15
CA VAL A 248 7.42 7.65 -4.53
C VAL A 248 6.46 6.53 -4.15
N ILE A 249 5.82 6.65 -2.99
CA ILE A 249 4.71 5.79 -2.58
C ILE A 249 3.45 6.64 -2.54
N ASN A 250 2.39 6.21 -3.24
CA ASN A 250 1.07 6.79 -3.15
C ASN A 250 0.18 5.92 -2.26
N LEU A 251 -0.44 6.56 -1.27
CA LEU A 251 -1.42 5.98 -0.37
C LEU A 251 -2.71 6.83 -0.46
N SER A 252 -3.60 6.48 -1.38
CA SER A 252 -4.91 7.14 -1.53
C SER A 252 -5.95 6.45 -0.66
N LEU A 253 -5.59 6.15 0.57
CA LEU A 253 -6.35 5.39 1.54
C LEU A 253 -6.59 6.22 2.80
N GLY A 254 -7.61 5.87 3.56
CA GLY A 254 -7.88 6.53 4.83
C GLY A 254 -8.93 5.80 5.66
N TRP A 255 -8.99 6.16 6.93
CA TRP A 255 -9.99 5.69 7.87
C TRP A 255 -10.84 6.87 8.33
N THR A 256 -12.14 6.65 8.51
CA THR A 256 -13.08 7.66 9.02
C THR A 256 -12.88 7.96 10.50
N ALA A 257 -12.39 6.97 11.27
CA ALA A 257 -11.96 7.17 12.66
C ALA A 257 -10.49 7.60 12.68
N GLY A 258 -10.15 8.61 13.48
CA GLY A 258 -8.77 9.10 13.61
C GLY A 258 -7.83 7.98 14.03
N MET A 259 -6.58 8.04 13.54
CA MET A 259 -5.52 7.17 14.00
C MET A 259 -5.11 7.61 15.41
N ASP A 260 -5.07 6.68 16.36
CA ASP A 260 -4.45 6.92 17.66
C ASP A 260 -2.96 7.20 17.44
N ASN A 261 -2.43 8.20 18.16
CA ASN A 261 -1.10 8.79 17.91
C ASN A 261 0.11 7.84 18.08
N GLY A 262 -0.12 6.55 18.29
CA GLY A 262 0.91 5.54 18.52
C GLY A 262 1.22 4.62 17.34
N LEU A 263 0.40 4.60 16.29
CA LEU A 263 0.42 3.46 15.35
C LEU A 263 1.50 3.53 14.27
N PHE A 264 2.02 4.69 13.89
CA PHE A 264 2.98 4.80 12.79
C PHE A 264 4.12 5.77 13.10
N ALA A 265 5.04 5.35 13.96
CA ALA A 265 6.39 5.93 13.95
C ALA A 265 7.26 5.07 13.02
N PHE A 266 7.29 5.39 11.73
CA PHE A 266 8.21 4.73 10.79
C PHE A 266 9.65 5.04 11.17
N LYS A 267 10.53 4.02 11.16
CA LYS A 267 11.98 4.24 11.15
C LYS A 267 12.31 5.12 9.95
N GLY A 268 12.89 6.29 10.19
CA GLY A 268 13.15 7.27 9.16
C GLY A 268 14.01 6.69 8.04
N VAL A 269 13.41 6.58 6.87
CA VAL A 269 14.14 6.44 5.61
C VAL A 269 14.09 7.81 4.96
N GLY A 270 15.26 8.43 4.83
CA GLY A 270 15.36 9.74 4.20
C GLY A 270 14.77 9.69 2.79
N GLY A 271 13.77 10.50 2.55
CA GLY A 271 13.31 10.80 1.21
C GLY A 271 12.00 10.16 0.73
N VAL A 272 11.28 9.40 1.55
CA VAL A 272 9.94 8.90 1.15
C VAL A 272 8.89 9.97 1.43
N GLY A 273 8.44 10.64 0.40
CA GLY A 273 7.33 11.59 0.47
C GLY A 273 5.99 10.85 0.50
N ILE A 274 5.43 10.60 1.67
CA ILE A 274 4.06 10.11 1.79
C ILE A 274 3.13 11.30 1.58
N ARG A 275 2.46 11.37 0.44
CA ARG A 275 1.40 12.34 0.20
C ARG A 275 0.05 11.69 0.47
N ARG A 276 -0.70 12.28 1.38
CA ARG A 276 -2.08 11.95 1.71
C ARG A 276 -3.01 12.75 0.79
N SER A 277 -3.87 12.07 0.03
CA SER A 277 -5.02 12.71 -0.62
C SER A 277 -6.26 12.41 0.20
N GLY A 278 -6.85 13.44 0.79
CA GLY A 278 -8.12 13.31 1.52
C GLY A 278 -8.14 14.14 2.80
N GLY A 279 -9.08 15.06 2.90
CA GLY A 279 -9.18 16.12 3.87
C GLY A 279 -9.15 15.68 5.33
N GLY A 280 -8.14 16.12 6.03
CA GLY A 280 -7.98 16.04 7.46
C GLY A 280 -6.56 16.45 7.83
N SER A 281 -6.38 17.68 8.34
CA SER A 281 -5.08 18.19 8.73
C SER A 281 -4.53 17.43 9.93
N VAL A 282 -3.40 16.77 9.76
CA VAL A 282 -2.50 16.45 10.87
C VAL A 282 -1.13 16.94 10.49
N GLY A 283 -0.72 18.07 11.10
CA GLY A 283 0.61 18.60 10.98
C GLY A 283 1.59 17.67 11.67
N GLY A 284 2.42 16.98 10.90
CA GLY A 284 3.63 16.31 11.35
C GLY A 284 4.81 17.07 10.79
N SER A 285 5.50 17.82 11.62
CA SER A 285 6.79 18.46 11.30
C SER A 285 7.86 17.38 11.35
N PHE A 286 8.49 17.12 10.23
CA PHE A 286 9.72 16.33 10.18
C PHE A 286 10.90 17.31 10.26
N GLY A 287 11.57 17.31 11.40
CA GLY A 287 12.87 18.01 11.59
C GLY A 287 14.02 17.05 11.29
N GLY A 288 14.98 17.57 10.60
CA GLY A 288 16.24 17.20 10.09
C GLY A 288 17.03 15.98 10.49
#